data_9d0553c5c636aface57d0e63d7a27dd5
#
_entry.id   9d0553c5c636aface57d0e63d7a27dd5
#
_cell.length_a   1.000
_cell.length_b   1.000
_cell.length_c   1.000
_cell.angle_alpha   90.00
_cell.angle_beta   90.00
_cell.angle_gamma   90.00
#
_symmetry.space_group_name_H-M   'P 1'
#
loop_
_entity.id
_entity.type
_entity.pdbx_description
1 polymer ?
#
loop_
_entity_poly.entity_id
_entity_poly.type
_entity_poly.pdbx_seq_one_letter_code
_entity_poly.pdbx_strand_id
1 'polypeptide(L)'
;MSDASDASDAVSAPSTVFSRVAASAAWKRLNRLMPALAAAVILLMGFVLIAVTPAGHIPDVWAHTYRIGGIVNGDVLARPVDSTSILHSGSGNVGGCVSRGWIQFSIDHYDGYDPAAVNADFLERYGMGSTTAGSGTNSTSTANTNACVDTPYNNAAVNSPVAYLPQLAAFAIGAASTLTSGTTYVLAEVIMLLVYAGCMFAAVAALPRWRLPMALLLVSPPLIFRYSFAISADSMAQALCLLFACLLFSCMADPRAGNGRLAALMTVGVLMGMSKFTFTPLLLLGFLALIPCHSAARHPLPRLTAPRIAIVAAGNIIGFAFLAAWMKLTGWFTTTPSIVSYEAMTAKKSQLFADPFGAHGLFGAIASIARAIITGQSNLDSRMQTLVILSLWAVLAVLLIVLIVATAKRVFSARMGWFWWYACAVATGIILLTYLALWLQYTPADATGVDGVQFRYFLPLSGIFMLCACECVAGLRRRASHASHTSHTSHTTPRDSSTASESTAVPSVADAARA
;
A
#
# COMPACT_ATOMS: atom_id res chain seq x y z
N MET A 1 -15.40 -69.34 -29.68
CA MET A 1 -16.25 -69.01 -28.52
C MET A 1 -15.32 -68.83 -27.34
N SER A 2 -15.14 -67.66 -26.96
CA SER A 2 -15.22 -67.06 -25.64
C SER A 2 -14.37 -65.75 -25.65
N ASP A 3 -15.15 -64.69 -25.53
CA ASP A 3 -14.63 -63.30 -25.32
C ASP A 3 -13.86 -63.23 -24.03
N ALA A 4 -12.70 -62.62 -24.08
CA ALA A 4 -12.03 -62.07 -22.90
C ALA A 4 -11.93 -60.55 -23.08
N SER A 5 -12.84 -59.85 -22.41
CA SER A 5 -12.93 -58.42 -22.34
C SER A 5 -11.71 -57.86 -21.59
N ASP A 6 -10.92 -57.05 -22.27
CA ASP A 6 -9.93 -56.17 -21.70
C ASP A 6 -10.61 -55.05 -20.88
N ALA A 7 -10.71 -55.24 -19.58
CA ALA A 7 -11.00 -54.21 -18.64
C ALA A 7 -9.69 -53.46 -18.34
N SER A 8 -9.38 -52.40 -19.09
CA SER A 8 -8.32 -51.45 -18.74
C SER A 8 -8.79 -50.64 -17.53
N ASP A 9 -8.40 -51.12 -16.35
CA ASP A 9 -8.51 -50.32 -15.12
C ASP A 9 -7.69 -49.05 -15.26
N ALA A 10 -8.37 -47.96 -15.63
CA ALA A 10 -7.84 -46.62 -15.53
C ALA A 10 -7.65 -46.28 -14.05
N VAL A 11 -6.46 -46.52 -13.53
CA VAL A 11 -6.04 -46.09 -12.21
C VAL A 11 -6.15 -44.55 -12.16
N SER A 12 -7.30 -44.06 -11.70
CA SER A 12 -7.51 -42.64 -11.43
C SER A 12 -6.55 -42.21 -10.35
N ALA A 13 -5.62 -41.32 -10.72
CA ALA A 13 -4.68 -40.69 -9.79
C ALA A 13 -5.41 -40.11 -8.57
N PRO A 14 -4.92 -40.29 -7.35
CA PRO A 14 -5.59 -39.81 -6.15
C PRO A 14 -5.69 -38.27 -6.21
N SER A 15 -6.90 -37.78 -6.51
CA SER A 15 -7.18 -36.35 -6.43
C SER A 15 -7.05 -35.94 -4.97
N THR A 16 -6.08 -35.07 -4.68
CA THR A 16 -5.89 -34.53 -3.32
C THR A 16 -7.18 -33.86 -2.85
N VAL A 17 -7.50 -33.95 -1.55
CA VAL A 17 -8.69 -33.33 -0.94
C VAL A 17 -8.83 -31.86 -1.38
N PHE A 18 -7.72 -31.15 -1.50
CA PHE A 18 -7.67 -29.78 -2.00
C PHE A 18 -8.16 -29.60 -3.44
N SER A 19 -7.84 -30.51 -4.35
CA SER A 19 -8.32 -30.42 -5.74
C SER A 19 -9.82 -30.68 -5.85
N ARG A 20 -10.37 -31.59 -5.04
CA ARG A 20 -11.82 -31.83 -4.96
C ARG A 20 -12.58 -30.64 -4.38
N VAL A 21 -12.08 -30.02 -3.32
CA VAL A 21 -12.69 -28.82 -2.73
C VAL A 21 -12.65 -27.64 -3.72
N ALA A 22 -11.51 -27.41 -4.38
CA ALA A 22 -11.37 -26.32 -5.37
C ALA A 22 -12.28 -26.51 -6.61
N ALA A 23 -12.61 -27.74 -6.96
CA ALA A 23 -13.53 -28.06 -8.07
C ALA A 23 -15.00 -27.95 -7.69
N SER A 24 -15.35 -27.89 -6.40
CA SER A 24 -16.74 -27.89 -5.92
C SER A 24 -17.49 -26.61 -6.35
N ALA A 25 -18.79 -26.75 -6.62
CA ALA A 25 -19.66 -25.63 -6.95
C ALA A 25 -19.73 -24.62 -5.79
N ALA A 26 -19.67 -25.09 -4.55
CA ALA A 26 -19.65 -24.27 -3.35
C ALA A 26 -18.40 -23.37 -3.31
N TRP A 27 -17.21 -23.91 -3.61
CA TRP A 27 -15.97 -23.13 -3.69
C TRP A 27 -16.02 -22.06 -4.77
N LYS A 28 -16.54 -22.38 -5.94
CA LYS A 28 -16.70 -21.40 -7.03
C LYS A 28 -17.64 -20.26 -6.64
N ARG A 29 -18.74 -20.56 -5.94
CA ARG A 29 -19.66 -19.54 -5.40
C ARG A 29 -18.97 -18.69 -4.35
N LEU A 30 -18.32 -19.30 -3.37
CA LEU A 30 -17.58 -18.61 -2.32
C LEU A 30 -16.53 -17.67 -2.92
N ASN A 31 -15.71 -18.14 -3.86
CA ASN A 31 -14.69 -17.34 -4.51
C ASN A 31 -15.25 -16.14 -5.29
N ARG A 32 -16.48 -16.24 -5.82
CA ARG A 32 -17.18 -15.09 -6.45
C ARG A 32 -17.66 -14.07 -5.41
N LEU A 33 -18.03 -14.52 -4.22
CA LEU A 33 -18.53 -13.65 -3.13
C LEU A 33 -17.38 -13.01 -2.33
N MET A 34 -16.13 -13.49 -2.44
CA MET A 34 -14.99 -12.98 -1.67
C MET A 34 -14.85 -11.45 -1.68
N PRO A 35 -15.00 -10.75 -2.83
CA PRO A 35 -14.90 -9.29 -2.83
C PRO A 35 -15.95 -8.64 -1.93
N ALA A 36 -17.21 -9.11 -2.02
CA ALA A 36 -18.31 -8.58 -1.23
C ALA A 36 -18.16 -8.92 0.26
N LEU A 37 -17.73 -10.15 0.58
CA LEU A 37 -17.49 -10.57 1.96
C LEU A 37 -16.35 -9.75 2.61
N ALA A 38 -15.25 -9.55 1.89
CA ALA A 38 -14.15 -8.72 2.39
C ALA A 38 -14.62 -7.29 2.67
N ALA A 39 -15.32 -6.67 1.71
CA ALA A 39 -15.86 -5.32 1.89
C ALA A 39 -16.87 -5.25 3.04
N ALA A 40 -17.75 -6.23 3.18
CA ALA A 40 -18.72 -6.27 4.29
C ALA A 40 -18.04 -6.37 5.66
N VAL A 41 -17.01 -7.21 5.80
CA VAL A 41 -16.21 -7.31 7.03
C VAL A 41 -15.51 -5.99 7.33
N ILE A 42 -14.90 -5.36 6.31
CA ILE A 42 -14.23 -4.06 6.46
C ILE A 42 -15.23 -2.99 6.93
N LEU A 43 -16.41 -2.93 6.33
CA LEU A 43 -17.45 -1.98 6.73
C LEU A 43 -17.91 -2.22 8.17
N LEU A 44 -18.22 -3.49 8.51
CA LEU A 44 -18.66 -3.84 9.87
C LEU A 44 -17.61 -3.46 10.91
N MET A 45 -16.37 -3.91 10.72
CA MET A 45 -15.27 -3.62 11.66
C MET A 45 -14.94 -2.13 11.69
N GLY A 46 -14.97 -1.47 10.52
CA GLY A 46 -14.72 -0.03 10.41
C GLY A 46 -15.76 0.80 11.17
N PHE A 47 -17.05 0.50 11.03
CA PHE A 47 -18.11 1.17 11.82
C PHE A 47 -17.96 0.93 13.33
N VAL A 48 -17.60 -0.29 13.74
CA VAL A 48 -17.30 -0.56 15.14
C VAL A 48 -16.13 0.29 15.62
N LEU A 49 -15.03 0.34 14.86
CA LEU A 49 -13.85 1.12 15.24
C LEU A 49 -14.12 2.62 15.29
N ILE A 50 -14.91 3.17 14.36
CA ILE A 50 -15.35 4.57 14.39
C ILE A 50 -16.17 4.84 15.66
N ALA A 51 -17.06 3.92 16.03
CA ALA A 51 -17.95 4.08 17.20
C ALA A 51 -17.21 4.00 18.54
N VAL A 52 -16.16 3.16 18.64
CA VAL A 52 -15.42 2.94 19.90
C VAL A 52 -14.16 3.76 20.05
N THR A 53 -13.65 4.38 18.97
CA THR A 53 -12.44 5.20 19.02
C THR A 53 -12.81 6.67 19.19
N PRO A 54 -12.45 7.30 20.33
CA PRO A 54 -12.68 8.72 20.48
C PRO A 54 -11.95 9.55 19.42
N ALA A 55 -12.48 10.73 19.09
CA ALA A 55 -11.80 11.68 18.24
C ALA A 55 -10.42 12.05 18.86
N GLY A 56 -9.42 12.26 18.02
CA GLY A 56 -8.07 12.62 18.49
C GLY A 56 -7.15 11.45 18.82
N HIS A 57 -7.65 10.24 19.05
CA HIS A 57 -6.84 9.07 19.42
C HIS A 57 -6.10 8.41 18.23
N ILE A 58 -5.89 9.14 17.16
CA ILE A 58 -5.15 8.71 15.97
C ILE A 58 -3.96 9.67 15.81
N PRO A 59 -2.72 9.17 15.70
CA PRO A 59 -1.56 10.03 15.51
C PRO A 59 -1.70 10.95 14.30
N ASP A 60 -1.27 12.20 14.48
CA ASP A 60 -1.27 13.27 13.49
C ASP A 60 -2.66 13.70 12.98
N VAL A 61 -3.76 13.16 13.51
CA VAL A 61 -5.12 13.43 12.99
C VAL A 61 -5.47 14.91 13.00
N TRP A 62 -5.05 15.65 14.01
CA TRP A 62 -5.31 17.09 14.10
C TRP A 62 -4.54 17.90 13.05
N ALA A 63 -3.29 17.53 12.77
CA ALA A 63 -2.53 18.16 11.69
C ALA A 63 -3.22 17.95 10.33
N HIS A 64 -3.73 16.74 10.09
CA HIS A 64 -4.49 16.43 8.88
C HIS A 64 -5.84 17.14 8.85
N THR A 65 -6.55 17.23 9.98
CA THR A 65 -7.82 17.97 10.12
C THR A 65 -7.64 19.44 9.80
N TYR A 66 -6.60 20.08 10.36
CA TYR A 66 -6.27 21.47 10.07
C TYR A 66 -5.88 21.67 8.61
N ARG A 67 -5.10 20.74 8.03
CA ARG A 67 -4.75 20.78 6.60
C ARG A 67 -5.99 20.75 5.71
N ILE A 68 -6.96 19.89 6.02
CA ILE A 68 -8.24 19.84 5.27
C ILE A 68 -9.01 21.14 5.48
N GLY A 69 -9.08 21.65 6.70
CA GLY A 69 -9.71 22.94 7.01
C GLY A 69 -9.10 24.08 6.19
N GLY A 70 -7.77 24.15 6.13
CA GLY A 70 -7.07 25.12 5.30
C GLY A 70 -7.42 25.00 3.81
N ILE A 71 -7.44 23.78 3.26
CA ILE A 71 -7.81 23.54 1.86
C ILE A 71 -9.24 24.00 1.58
N VAL A 72 -10.20 23.68 2.45
CA VAL A 72 -11.61 24.08 2.29
C VAL A 72 -11.76 25.61 2.35
N ASN A 73 -10.93 26.27 3.13
CA ASN A 73 -10.90 27.74 3.24
C ASN A 73 -10.05 28.42 2.15
N GLY A 74 -9.53 27.67 1.16
CA GLY A 74 -8.82 28.20 -0.01
C GLY A 74 -7.30 28.05 0.03
N ASP A 75 -6.69 27.61 1.15
CA ASP A 75 -5.24 27.40 1.28
C ASP A 75 -4.84 26.04 0.67
N VAL A 76 -4.97 25.91 -0.66
CA VAL A 76 -4.55 24.70 -1.40
C VAL A 76 -3.07 24.40 -1.18
N LEU A 77 -2.24 25.43 -1.18
CA LEU A 77 -0.85 25.38 -0.71
C LEU A 77 -0.80 25.99 0.68
N ALA A 78 -0.09 25.33 1.60
CA ALA A 78 0.17 25.90 2.89
C ALA A 78 1.06 27.15 2.74
N ARG A 79 0.98 28.06 3.69
CA ARG A 79 1.73 29.32 3.70
C ARG A 79 2.42 29.53 5.06
N PRO A 80 3.41 30.43 5.15
CA PRO A 80 3.97 30.82 6.44
C PRO A 80 2.87 31.39 7.34
N VAL A 81 2.90 31.02 8.61
CA VAL A 81 2.00 31.53 9.65
C VAL A 81 2.81 31.88 10.90
N ASP A 82 2.57 33.06 11.45
CA ASP A 82 3.24 33.56 12.68
C ASP A 82 2.50 33.11 13.95
N SER A 83 1.58 32.15 13.82
CA SER A 83 0.78 31.63 14.93
C SER A 83 1.33 30.31 15.44
N THR A 84 0.89 29.94 16.63
CA THR A 84 1.13 28.64 17.26
C THR A 84 -0.15 27.81 17.26
N SER A 85 -0.05 26.51 17.55
CA SER A 85 -1.20 25.62 17.77
C SER A 85 -0.87 24.61 18.86
N ILE A 86 -1.84 23.78 19.21
CA ILE A 86 -1.61 22.64 20.13
C ILE A 86 -0.51 21.67 19.61
N LEU A 87 -0.19 21.73 18.31
CA LEU A 87 0.78 20.86 17.66
C LEU A 87 2.15 21.51 17.52
N HIS A 88 2.19 22.86 17.40
CA HIS A 88 3.39 23.60 17.02
C HIS A 88 3.46 24.92 17.79
N SER A 89 4.33 24.96 18.78
CA SER A 89 4.54 26.14 19.65
C SER A 89 5.72 27.03 19.23
N GLY A 90 6.55 26.58 18.26
CA GLY A 90 7.72 27.30 17.79
C GLY A 90 7.41 28.37 16.74
N SER A 91 8.45 29.08 16.28
CA SER A 91 8.41 30.03 15.18
C SER A 91 8.67 29.36 13.82
N GLY A 92 8.40 30.05 12.72
CA GLY A 92 8.66 29.56 11.37
C GLY A 92 7.68 28.48 10.93
N ASN A 93 6.46 28.55 11.40
CA ASN A 93 5.41 27.58 11.13
C ASN A 93 4.82 27.70 9.72
N VAL A 94 4.26 26.59 9.24
CA VAL A 94 3.57 26.48 7.97
C VAL A 94 2.16 25.99 8.21
N GLY A 95 1.20 26.69 7.66
CA GLY A 95 -0.20 26.39 7.93
C GLY A 95 -1.16 27.05 6.94
N GLY A 96 -2.31 27.42 7.45
CA GLY A 96 -3.38 28.10 6.71
C GLY A 96 -4.55 28.47 7.60
N CYS A 97 -5.58 28.96 6.97
CA CYS A 97 -6.80 29.43 7.60
C CYS A 97 -7.69 28.27 8.04
N VAL A 98 -7.82 28.03 9.34
CA VAL A 98 -8.65 26.97 9.93
C VAL A 98 -9.80 27.60 10.72
N SER A 99 -11.02 27.11 10.58
CA SER A 99 -12.16 27.64 11.32
C SER A 99 -12.02 27.37 12.84
N ARG A 100 -12.46 28.32 13.66
CA ARG A 100 -12.39 28.22 15.13
C ARG A 100 -13.07 26.96 15.67
N GLY A 101 -14.15 26.50 15.03
CA GLY A 101 -14.83 25.28 15.45
C GLY A 101 -13.96 24.04 15.39
N TRP A 102 -13.05 23.93 14.41
CA TRP A 102 -12.09 22.82 14.34
C TRP A 102 -10.98 22.92 15.37
N ILE A 103 -10.54 24.14 15.66
CA ILE A 103 -9.51 24.38 16.70
C ILE A 103 -10.09 24.00 18.07
N GLN A 104 -11.29 24.49 18.39
CA GLN A 104 -11.95 24.17 19.66
C GLN A 104 -12.19 22.67 19.79
N PHE A 105 -12.72 22.02 18.73
CA PHE A 105 -12.96 20.57 18.73
C PHE A 105 -11.68 19.77 18.96
N SER A 106 -10.56 20.21 18.41
CA SER A 106 -9.26 19.55 18.63
C SER A 106 -8.73 19.73 20.05
N ILE A 107 -8.94 20.89 20.66
CA ILE A 107 -8.57 21.14 22.06
C ILE A 107 -9.38 20.25 23.00
N ASP A 108 -10.69 20.15 22.77
CA ASP A 108 -11.60 19.37 23.60
C ASP A 108 -11.34 17.86 23.54
N HIS A 109 -10.67 17.38 22.46
CA HIS A 109 -10.45 15.96 22.21
C HIS A 109 -8.96 15.57 22.05
N TYR A 110 -8.04 16.45 22.46
CA TYR A 110 -6.61 16.15 22.36
C TYR A 110 -6.19 15.25 23.52
N ASP A 111 -5.81 14.01 23.18
CA ASP A 111 -5.36 13.03 24.17
C ASP A 111 -4.02 13.41 24.77
N GLY A 112 -3.92 13.43 26.08
CA GLY A 112 -2.73 13.84 26.81
C GLY A 112 -2.55 15.36 26.92
N TYR A 113 -3.57 16.14 26.55
CA TYR A 113 -3.55 17.57 26.65
C TYR A 113 -3.93 18.01 28.07
N ASP A 114 -3.01 18.73 28.74
CA ASP A 114 -3.33 19.49 29.93
C ASP A 114 -3.85 20.88 29.53
N PRO A 115 -5.14 21.20 29.78
CA PRO A 115 -5.69 22.52 29.49
C PRO A 115 -4.89 23.68 30.11
N ALA A 116 -4.20 23.44 31.23
CA ALA A 116 -3.34 24.41 31.89
C ALA A 116 -2.01 24.62 31.17
N ALA A 117 -1.57 23.65 30.37
CA ALA A 117 -0.35 23.74 29.56
C ALA A 117 -0.58 24.41 28.19
N VAL A 118 -1.83 24.59 27.75
CA VAL A 118 -2.12 25.49 26.64
C VAL A 118 -1.78 26.88 27.09
N ASN A 119 -0.82 27.44 26.40
CA ASN A 119 -0.44 28.79 26.59
C ASN A 119 -1.72 29.66 26.65
N ALA A 120 -1.95 30.33 27.80
CA ALA A 120 -3.10 31.23 27.98
C ALA A 120 -3.18 32.26 26.84
N ASP A 121 -2.02 32.68 26.30
CA ASP A 121 -1.91 33.54 25.12
C ASP A 121 -2.52 32.91 23.85
N PHE A 122 -2.50 31.59 23.70
CA PHE A 122 -3.11 30.90 22.56
C PHE A 122 -4.63 31.00 22.64
N LEU A 123 -5.21 30.68 23.81
CA LEU A 123 -6.66 30.75 24.02
C LEU A 123 -7.17 32.20 23.96
N GLU A 124 -6.44 33.14 24.53
CA GLU A 124 -6.77 34.57 24.49
C GLU A 124 -6.68 35.13 23.08
N ARG A 125 -5.61 34.80 22.32
CA ARG A 125 -5.41 35.25 20.94
C ARG A 125 -6.50 34.78 20.01
N TYR A 126 -7.06 33.60 20.24
CA TYR A 126 -8.16 33.05 19.44
C TYR A 126 -9.55 33.38 20.01
N GLY A 127 -9.62 34.19 21.09
CA GLY A 127 -10.88 34.53 21.74
C GLY A 127 -11.58 33.32 22.36
N MET A 128 -10.80 32.29 22.73
CA MET A 128 -11.25 31.05 23.38
C MET A 128 -11.06 31.13 24.90
N GLY A 129 -10.91 32.34 25.47
CA GLY A 129 -10.72 32.55 26.88
C GLY A 129 -11.88 32.00 27.69
N SER A 130 -11.53 31.11 28.60
CA SER A 130 -12.25 30.70 29.80
C SER A 130 -13.76 30.42 29.68
N THR A 131 -14.12 29.32 29.08
CA THR A 131 -15.24 28.58 29.63
C THR A 131 -14.72 27.84 30.85
N THR A 132 -15.03 28.33 32.05
CA THR A 132 -14.85 27.67 33.33
C THR A 132 -15.13 26.18 33.19
N ALA A 133 -14.19 25.36 33.70
CA ALA A 133 -14.35 23.92 33.87
C ALA A 133 -15.64 23.67 34.68
N GLY A 134 -16.71 23.41 34.00
CA GLY A 134 -18.00 23.18 34.62
C GLY A 134 -18.99 22.65 33.61
N SER A 135 -19.23 21.36 33.71
CA SER A 135 -20.36 20.67 33.13
C SER A 135 -20.28 20.30 31.64
N GLY A 136 -20.21 18.98 31.43
CA GLY A 136 -20.31 18.36 30.10
C GLY A 136 -21.55 18.78 29.31
N THR A 137 -21.41 19.82 28.57
CA THR A 137 -22.39 20.22 27.55
C THR A 137 -21.70 20.15 26.20
N ASN A 138 -22.27 19.32 25.33
CA ASN A 138 -21.94 19.22 23.92
C ASN A 138 -21.61 20.60 23.34
N SER A 139 -20.34 20.84 23.03
CA SER A 139 -19.91 22.06 22.34
C SER A 139 -20.55 22.08 20.96
N THR A 140 -21.68 22.78 20.84
CA THR A 140 -22.37 23.05 19.57
C THR A 140 -21.65 24.12 18.76
N SER A 141 -20.31 24.07 18.69
CA SER A 141 -19.57 24.91 17.79
C SER A 141 -19.78 24.41 16.36
N THR A 142 -20.53 25.16 15.59
CA THR A 142 -20.72 24.90 14.16
C THR A 142 -19.37 24.98 13.46
N ALA A 143 -19.09 24.01 12.58
CA ALA A 143 -17.85 23.96 11.79
C ALA A 143 -17.63 25.23 10.91
N ASN A 144 -18.58 26.09 10.88
CA ASN A 144 -18.69 27.24 9.97
C ASN A 144 -18.90 28.58 10.72
N THR A 145 -18.16 28.81 11.81
CA THR A 145 -18.04 30.19 12.29
C THR A 145 -17.13 30.95 11.35
N ASN A 146 -17.63 32.03 10.73
CA ASN A 146 -17.04 32.82 9.65
C ASN A 146 -15.66 33.47 9.96
N ALA A 147 -15.05 33.18 11.08
CA ALA A 147 -13.74 33.63 11.47
C ALA A 147 -12.77 32.42 11.44
N CYS A 148 -12.00 32.32 10.37
CA CYS A 148 -10.87 31.40 10.36
C CYS A 148 -9.64 32.05 11.00
N VAL A 149 -8.74 31.22 11.48
CA VAL A 149 -7.51 31.63 12.15
C VAL A 149 -6.35 30.93 11.49
N ASP A 150 -5.25 31.66 11.29
CA ASP A 150 -4.00 31.11 10.80
C ASP A 150 -3.46 30.08 11.80
N THR A 151 -3.47 28.82 11.37
CA THR A 151 -3.15 27.70 12.25
C THR A 151 -2.06 26.83 11.60
N PRO A 152 -0.96 26.55 12.32
CA PRO A 152 0.09 25.70 11.80
C PRO A 152 -0.31 24.22 11.78
N TYR A 153 0.12 23.52 10.69
CA TYR A 153 0.00 22.07 10.50
C TYR A 153 1.22 21.50 9.76
N ASN A 154 2.42 21.87 10.19
CA ASN A 154 3.70 21.57 9.56
C ASN A 154 3.80 20.13 9.03
N ASN A 155 3.44 19.12 9.85
CA ASN A 155 3.56 17.70 9.51
C ASN A 155 2.65 17.28 8.33
N ALA A 156 1.53 17.98 8.12
CA ALA A 156 0.56 17.69 7.08
C ALA A 156 0.67 18.63 5.87
N ALA A 157 1.45 19.71 5.98
CA ALA A 157 1.52 20.78 4.97
C ALA A 157 1.94 20.26 3.58
N VAL A 158 2.87 19.31 3.52
CA VAL A 158 3.40 18.73 2.28
C VAL A 158 2.41 17.82 1.54
N ASN A 159 1.35 17.38 2.20
CA ASN A 159 0.38 16.47 1.58
C ASN A 159 -0.51 17.21 0.57
N SER A 160 -0.69 16.60 -0.60
CA SER A 160 -1.54 17.19 -1.64
C SER A 160 -3.03 17.03 -1.30
N PRO A 161 -3.92 17.89 -1.84
CA PRO A 161 -5.36 17.76 -1.66
C PRO A 161 -5.92 16.40 -2.12
N VAL A 162 -5.27 15.74 -3.07
CA VAL A 162 -5.69 14.42 -3.58
C VAL A 162 -5.69 13.35 -2.48
N ALA A 163 -4.79 13.50 -1.50
CA ALA A 163 -4.73 12.59 -0.34
C ALA A 163 -6.00 12.62 0.52
N TYR A 164 -6.76 13.71 0.43
CA TYR A 164 -7.90 13.98 1.30
C TYR A 164 -9.24 14.06 0.56
N LEU A 165 -9.31 13.66 -0.70
CA LEU A 165 -10.53 13.81 -1.50
C LEU A 165 -11.82 13.31 -0.80
N PRO A 166 -11.83 12.13 -0.15
CA PRO A 166 -13.01 11.67 0.58
C PRO A 166 -13.36 12.56 1.78
N GLN A 167 -12.37 12.97 2.55
CA GLN A 167 -12.52 13.80 3.72
C GLN A 167 -12.88 15.25 3.33
N LEU A 168 -12.31 15.78 2.24
CA LEU A 168 -12.68 17.08 1.68
C LEU A 168 -14.16 17.12 1.29
N ALA A 169 -14.68 16.04 0.70
CA ALA A 169 -16.11 15.93 0.41
C ALA A 169 -16.96 16.02 1.68
N ALA A 170 -16.55 15.32 2.77
CA ALA A 170 -17.22 15.39 4.06
C ALA A 170 -17.21 16.81 4.65
N PHE A 171 -16.06 17.47 4.62
CA PHE A 171 -15.91 18.84 5.14
C PHE A 171 -16.73 19.85 4.33
N ALA A 172 -16.76 19.68 2.99
CA ALA A 172 -17.61 20.51 2.13
C ALA A 172 -19.11 20.32 2.43
N ILE A 173 -19.54 19.06 2.64
CA ILE A 173 -20.91 18.73 3.06
C ILE A 173 -21.19 19.33 4.44
N GLY A 174 -20.27 19.16 5.40
CA GLY A 174 -20.41 19.71 6.75
C GLY A 174 -20.56 21.23 6.75
N ALA A 175 -19.76 21.92 5.96
CA ALA A 175 -19.84 23.38 5.78
C ALA A 175 -21.16 23.81 5.13
N ALA A 176 -21.58 23.14 4.05
CA ALA A 176 -22.82 23.46 3.34
C ALA A 176 -24.07 23.17 4.18
N SER A 177 -24.02 22.15 5.03
CA SER A 177 -25.14 21.70 5.88
C SER A 177 -25.06 22.23 7.31
N THR A 178 -24.13 23.10 7.63
CA THR A 178 -23.91 23.68 8.98
C THR A 178 -23.80 22.63 10.09
N LEU A 179 -23.14 21.49 9.78
CA LEU A 179 -22.92 20.43 10.75
C LEU A 179 -21.87 20.84 11.79
N THR A 180 -21.96 20.26 12.99
CA THR A 180 -20.91 20.43 14.01
C THR A 180 -19.58 19.81 13.55
N SER A 181 -18.46 20.27 14.13
CA SER A 181 -17.13 19.69 13.86
C SER A 181 -17.10 18.20 14.17
N GLY A 182 -17.71 17.76 15.28
CA GLY A 182 -17.79 16.34 15.63
C GLY A 182 -18.57 15.50 14.62
N THR A 183 -19.73 15.98 14.17
CA THR A 183 -20.52 15.27 13.14
C THR A 183 -19.76 15.21 11.83
N THR A 184 -19.12 16.30 11.42
CA THR A 184 -18.30 16.36 10.20
C THR A 184 -17.07 15.46 10.29
N TYR A 185 -16.46 15.35 11.48
CA TYR A 185 -15.35 14.43 11.75
C TYR A 185 -15.76 12.97 11.50
N VAL A 186 -16.85 12.52 12.13
CA VAL A 186 -17.38 11.17 11.94
C VAL A 186 -17.78 10.94 10.47
N LEU A 187 -18.41 11.93 9.83
CA LEU A 187 -18.76 11.85 8.40
C LEU A 187 -17.52 11.65 7.52
N ALA A 188 -16.41 12.33 7.82
CA ALA A 188 -15.16 12.19 7.08
C ALA A 188 -14.58 10.78 7.20
N GLU A 189 -14.60 10.19 8.40
CA GLU A 189 -14.18 8.81 8.61
C GLU A 189 -15.11 7.82 7.90
N VAL A 190 -16.43 8.02 7.95
CA VAL A 190 -17.41 7.16 7.27
C VAL A 190 -17.23 7.22 5.75
N ILE A 191 -17.08 8.40 5.14
CA ILE A 191 -16.87 8.52 3.69
C ILE A 191 -15.53 7.86 3.31
N MET A 192 -14.47 8.05 4.09
CA MET A 192 -13.19 7.38 3.84
C MET A 192 -13.32 5.86 3.98
N LEU A 193 -14.06 5.36 4.98
CA LEU A 193 -14.33 3.92 5.15
C LEU A 193 -15.06 3.34 3.93
N LEU A 194 -16.05 4.04 3.40
CA LEU A 194 -16.75 3.61 2.19
C LEU A 194 -15.83 3.54 0.98
N VAL A 195 -14.98 4.56 0.80
CA VAL A 195 -13.97 4.57 -0.28
C VAL A 195 -12.96 3.43 -0.08
N TYR A 196 -12.46 3.23 1.14
CA TYR A 196 -11.54 2.14 1.47
C TYR A 196 -12.16 0.77 1.16
N ALA A 197 -13.37 0.51 1.65
CA ALA A 197 -14.08 -0.75 1.39
C ALA A 197 -14.37 -0.95 -0.11
N GLY A 198 -14.71 0.11 -0.84
CA GLY A 198 -14.90 0.09 -2.29
C GLY A 198 -13.61 -0.26 -3.04
N CYS A 199 -12.47 0.33 -2.64
CA CYS A 199 -11.16 -0.02 -3.18
C CYS A 199 -10.78 -1.48 -2.88
N MET A 200 -11.06 -1.98 -1.68
CA MET A 200 -10.77 -3.36 -1.31
C MET A 200 -11.67 -4.36 -2.05
N PHE A 201 -12.95 -4.03 -2.23
CA PHE A 201 -13.84 -4.78 -3.11
C PHE A 201 -13.26 -4.89 -4.53
N ALA A 202 -12.90 -3.74 -5.12
CA ALA A 202 -12.34 -3.69 -6.47
C ALA A 202 -11.00 -4.44 -6.56
N ALA A 203 -10.14 -4.35 -5.54
CA ALA A 203 -8.87 -5.05 -5.45
C ALA A 203 -9.05 -6.58 -5.53
N VAL A 204 -9.93 -7.14 -4.69
CA VAL A 204 -10.20 -8.59 -4.69
C VAL A 204 -10.93 -9.03 -5.95
N ALA A 205 -11.87 -8.20 -6.46
CA ALA A 205 -12.61 -8.49 -7.70
C ALA A 205 -11.70 -8.53 -8.93
N ALA A 206 -10.69 -7.67 -8.98
CA ALA A 206 -9.73 -7.61 -10.09
C ALA A 206 -8.85 -8.87 -10.20
N LEU A 207 -8.67 -9.62 -9.11
CA LEU A 207 -7.77 -10.76 -9.08
C LEU A 207 -8.32 -11.95 -9.86
N PRO A 208 -7.57 -12.51 -10.83
CA PRO A 208 -7.94 -13.76 -11.52
C PRO A 208 -7.78 -15.00 -10.62
N ARG A 209 -6.86 -14.93 -9.65
CA ARG A 209 -6.59 -15.95 -8.63
C ARG A 209 -6.11 -15.26 -7.34
N TRP A 210 -6.00 -16.01 -6.24
CA TRP A 210 -5.57 -15.52 -4.91
C TRP A 210 -6.57 -14.60 -4.21
N ARG A 211 -7.86 -14.64 -4.58
CA ARG A 211 -8.89 -13.83 -3.94
C ARG A 211 -8.99 -14.09 -2.45
N LEU A 212 -8.97 -15.37 -2.03
CA LEU A 212 -9.04 -15.72 -0.61
C LEU A 212 -7.83 -15.23 0.19
N PRO A 213 -6.55 -15.55 -0.17
CA PRO A 213 -5.40 -15.01 0.58
C PRO A 213 -5.40 -13.49 0.65
N MET A 214 -5.74 -12.82 -0.46
CA MET A 214 -5.82 -11.36 -0.46
C MET A 214 -6.96 -10.85 0.42
N ALA A 215 -8.16 -11.44 0.36
CA ALA A 215 -9.26 -11.07 1.23
C ALA A 215 -8.89 -11.22 2.71
N LEU A 216 -8.24 -12.33 3.08
CA LEU A 216 -7.75 -12.56 4.46
C LEU A 216 -6.71 -11.52 4.88
N LEU A 217 -5.79 -11.14 3.99
CA LEU A 217 -4.88 -10.04 4.26
C LEU A 217 -5.63 -8.74 4.52
N LEU A 218 -6.56 -8.37 3.62
CA LEU A 218 -7.28 -7.10 3.66
C LEU A 218 -8.22 -6.98 4.88
N VAL A 219 -8.71 -8.10 5.41
CA VAL A 219 -9.52 -8.12 6.64
C VAL A 219 -8.68 -8.36 7.91
N SER A 220 -7.35 -8.41 7.78
CA SER A 220 -6.47 -8.57 8.93
C SER A 220 -6.42 -7.32 9.80
N PRO A 221 -6.25 -7.44 11.13
CA PRO A 221 -6.24 -6.30 12.04
C PRO A 221 -5.28 -5.16 11.65
N PRO A 222 -4.05 -5.40 11.14
CA PRO A 222 -3.18 -4.31 10.73
C PRO A 222 -3.74 -3.46 9.58
N LEU A 223 -4.56 -4.05 8.69
CA LEU A 223 -5.14 -3.37 7.54
C LEU A 223 -6.57 -2.88 7.76
N ILE A 224 -7.29 -3.41 8.77
CA ILE A 224 -8.56 -2.83 9.27
C ILE A 224 -8.29 -2.12 10.60
N PHE A 225 -7.25 -1.37 10.69
CA PHE A 225 -7.02 -0.53 11.85
C PHE A 225 -7.58 0.88 11.57
N ARG A 226 -7.83 1.62 12.64
CA ARG A 226 -8.40 2.98 12.55
C ARG A 226 -7.65 3.92 11.58
N TYR A 227 -6.35 3.67 11.30
CA TYR A 227 -5.59 4.43 10.29
C TYR A 227 -6.08 4.27 8.86
N SER A 228 -6.77 3.16 8.55
CA SER A 228 -7.16 2.84 7.17
C SER A 228 -8.30 3.70 6.65
N PHE A 229 -9.04 4.36 7.55
CA PHE A 229 -10.15 5.25 7.22
C PHE A 229 -10.19 6.52 8.08
N ALA A 230 -9.14 6.80 8.81
CA ALA A 230 -8.97 8.02 9.58
C ALA A 230 -8.87 9.27 8.69
N ILE A 231 -8.99 10.42 9.31
CA ILE A 231 -8.63 11.71 8.69
C ILE A 231 -7.09 11.76 8.57
N SER A 232 -6.58 11.18 7.48
CA SER A 232 -5.15 11.09 7.22
C SER A 232 -4.88 10.92 5.72
N ALA A 233 -3.73 11.42 5.27
CA ALA A 233 -3.21 11.16 3.93
C ALA A 233 -2.86 9.68 3.71
N ASP A 234 -2.53 8.96 4.79
CA ASP A 234 -2.16 7.54 4.74
C ASP A 234 -3.34 6.65 4.34
N SER A 235 -4.56 7.00 4.74
CA SER A 235 -5.77 6.21 4.47
C SER A 235 -6.04 6.05 2.97
N MET A 236 -6.01 7.15 2.23
CA MET A 236 -6.21 7.13 0.78
C MET A 236 -5.05 6.43 0.07
N ALA A 237 -3.80 6.72 0.48
CA ALA A 237 -2.62 6.10 -0.09
C ALA A 237 -2.63 4.58 0.10
N GLN A 238 -3.01 4.08 1.29
CA GLN A 238 -3.13 2.66 1.58
C GLN A 238 -4.18 1.99 0.70
N ALA A 239 -5.37 2.59 0.58
CA ALA A 239 -6.45 2.06 -0.27
C ALA A 239 -5.99 1.92 -1.74
N LEU A 240 -5.35 2.96 -2.27
CA LEU A 240 -4.89 2.99 -3.66
C LEU A 240 -3.70 2.06 -3.91
N CYS A 241 -2.74 1.93 -2.98
CA CYS A 241 -1.61 1.00 -3.11
C CYS A 241 -2.07 -0.45 -3.17
N LEU A 242 -2.99 -0.86 -2.30
CA LEU A 242 -3.53 -2.22 -2.27
C LEU A 242 -4.32 -2.53 -3.55
N LEU A 243 -5.14 -1.59 -4.02
CA LEU A 243 -5.84 -1.70 -5.29
C LEU A 243 -4.87 -1.77 -6.48
N PHE A 244 -3.84 -0.90 -6.49
CA PHE A 244 -2.79 -0.90 -7.51
C PHE A 244 -2.08 -2.25 -7.61
N ALA A 245 -1.67 -2.83 -6.47
CA ALA A 245 -1.01 -4.15 -6.43
C ALA A 245 -1.88 -5.25 -7.06
N CYS A 246 -3.18 -5.27 -6.77
CA CYS A 246 -4.12 -6.25 -7.31
C CYS A 246 -4.38 -6.04 -8.82
N LEU A 247 -4.53 -4.78 -9.27
CA LEU A 247 -4.68 -4.45 -10.68
C LEU A 247 -3.41 -4.78 -11.47
N LEU A 248 -2.23 -4.49 -10.92
CA LEU A 248 -0.94 -4.83 -11.52
C LEU A 248 -0.82 -6.34 -11.72
N PHE A 249 -1.06 -7.11 -10.67
CA PHE A 249 -1.07 -8.57 -10.76
C PHE A 249 -2.07 -9.07 -11.79
N SER A 250 -3.27 -8.50 -11.82
CA SER A 250 -4.30 -8.83 -12.80
C SER A 250 -3.83 -8.57 -14.24
N CYS A 251 -3.19 -7.43 -14.50
CA CYS A 251 -2.62 -7.11 -15.81
C CYS A 251 -1.48 -8.05 -16.20
N MET A 252 -0.73 -8.56 -15.22
CA MET A 252 0.38 -9.49 -15.45
C MET A 252 -0.10 -10.94 -15.64
N ALA A 253 -1.04 -11.39 -14.81
CA ALA A 253 -1.46 -12.79 -14.75
C ALA A 253 -2.54 -13.15 -15.77
N ASP A 254 -3.39 -12.20 -16.21
CA ASP A 254 -4.44 -12.43 -17.20
C ASP A 254 -3.95 -12.05 -18.61
N PRO A 255 -3.80 -13.03 -19.52
CA PRO A 255 -3.42 -12.77 -20.92
C PRO A 255 -4.42 -11.88 -21.65
N ARG A 256 -5.68 -11.85 -21.20
CA ARG A 256 -6.78 -11.10 -21.82
C ARG A 256 -6.96 -9.70 -21.22
N ALA A 257 -6.05 -9.25 -20.36
CA ALA A 257 -6.12 -7.91 -19.78
C ALA A 257 -6.09 -6.84 -20.89
N GLY A 258 -7.23 -6.19 -21.11
CA GLY A 258 -7.42 -5.15 -22.13
C GLY A 258 -6.88 -3.78 -21.70
N ASN A 259 -6.98 -2.80 -22.61
CA ASN A 259 -6.53 -1.41 -22.39
C ASN A 259 -7.27 -0.74 -21.22
N GLY A 260 -8.57 -1.02 -21.04
CA GLY A 260 -9.33 -0.45 -19.92
C GLY A 260 -8.77 -0.84 -18.54
N ARG A 261 -8.33 -2.11 -18.38
CA ARG A 261 -7.71 -2.55 -17.11
C ARG A 261 -6.35 -1.90 -16.90
N LEU A 262 -5.58 -1.74 -17.98
CA LEU A 262 -4.29 -1.05 -17.93
C LEU A 262 -4.46 0.45 -17.63
N ALA A 263 -5.48 1.09 -18.21
CA ALA A 263 -5.82 2.47 -17.92
C ALA A 263 -6.25 2.62 -16.45
N ALA A 264 -7.09 1.73 -15.93
CA ALA A 264 -7.47 1.71 -14.52
C ALA A 264 -6.24 1.56 -13.60
N LEU A 265 -5.30 0.66 -13.93
CA LEU A 265 -4.05 0.51 -13.19
C LEU A 265 -3.27 1.83 -13.14
N MET A 266 -3.08 2.47 -14.29
CA MET A 266 -2.30 3.71 -14.35
C MET A 266 -3.01 4.89 -13.68
N THR A 267 -4.34 4.99 -13.81
CA THR A 267 -5.13 6.01 -13.10
C THR A 267 -5.02 5.85 -11.58
N VAL A 268 -5.19 4.62 -11.07
CA VAL A 268 -5.01 4.33 -9.64
C VAL A 268 -3.58 4.64 -9.20
N GLY A 269 -2.58 4.29 -10.02
CA GLY A 269 -1.18 4.62 -9.74
C GLY A 269 -0.89 6.12 -9.69
N VAL A 270 -1.46 6.91 -10.60
CA VAL A 270 -1.34 8.37 -10.59
C VAL A 270 -1.99 8.95 -9.33
N LEU A 271 -3.22 8.56 -9.01
CA LEU A 271 -3.90 9.02 -7.80
C LEU A 271 -3.14 8.61 -6.53
N MET A 272 -2.56 7.43 -6.50
CA MET A 272 -1.69 6.94 -5.41
C MET A 272 -0.46 7.84 -5.24
N GLY A 273 0.27 8.12 -6.33
CA GLY A 273 1.43 9.02 -6.30
C GLY A 273 1.06 10.45 -5.92
N MET A 274 -0.10 10.93 -6.36
CA MET A 274 -0.65 12.24 -5.96
C MET A 274 -1.06 12.26 -4.49
N SER A 275 -1.56 11.16 -3.94
CA SER A 275 -1.95 11.08 -2.52
C SER A 275 -0.73 11.06 -1.60
N LYS A 276 0.28 10.26 -1.92
CA LYS A 276 1.52 10.20 -1.15
C LYS A 276 2.69 9.95 -2.09
N PHE A 277 3.50 10.97 -2.29
CA PHE A 277 4.58 10.99 -3.28
C PHE A 277 5.63 9.88 -3.09
N THR A 278 5.79 9.35 -1.88
CA THR A 278 6.70 8.23 -1.59
C THR A 278 6.36 6.96 -2.35
N PHE A 279 5.10 6.78 -2.79
CA PHE A 279 4.66 5.63 -3.57
C PHE A 279 4.69 5.86 -5.09
N THR A 280 5.02 7.06 -5.57
CA THR A 280 5.14 7.35 -7.01
C THR A 280 6.04 6.35 -7.76
N PRO A 281 7.17 5.84 -7.19
CA PRO A 281 8.01 4.86 -7.89
C PRO A 281 7.29 3.56 -8.26
N LEU A 282 6.17 3.20 -7.58
CA LEU A 282 5.36 2.03 -7.97
C LEU A 282 4.77 2.16 -9.38
N LEU A 283 4.58 3.37 -9.91
CA LEU A 283 4.12 3.60 -11.29
C LEU A 283 5.03 2.93 -12.32
N LEU A 284 6.34 2.85 -12.05
CA LEU A 284 7.31 2.19 -12.93
C LEU A 284 6.98 0.71 -13.14
N LEU A 285 6.29 0.07 -12.18
CA LEU A 285 5.84 -1.31 -12.34
C LEU A 285 4.83 -1.48 -13.49
N GLY A 286 4.16 -0.42 -13.90
CA GLY A 286 3.27 -0.42 -15.06
C GLY A 286 3.95 -0.86 -16.35
N PHE A 287 5.26 -0.58 -16.53
CA PHE A 287 6.02 -1.04 -17.69
C PHE A 287 6.10 -2.56 -17.80
N LEU A 288 6.06 -3.27 -16.66
CA LEU A 288 6.06 -4.73 -16.66
C LEU A 288 4.79 -5.32 -17.32
N ALA A 289 3.67 -4.59 -17.29
CA ALA A 289 2.44 -5.00 -17.95
C ALA A 289 2.53 -4.96 -19.49
N LEU A 290 3.55 -4.29 -20.02
CA LEU A 290 3.83 -4.24 -21.47
C LEU A 290 4.67 -5.42 -21.96
N ILE A 291 5.35 -6.16 -21.07
CA ILE A 291 6.20 -7.29 -21.47
C ILE A 291 5.33 -8.40 -22.07
N PRO A 292 5.65 -8.92 -23.28
CA PRO A 292 4.88 -9.96 -23.95
C PRO A 292 4.79 -11.23 -23.11
N CYS A 293 3.62 -11.86 -23.07
CA CYS A 293 3.43 -13.14 -22.42
C CYS A 293 3.66 -14.26 -23.45
N HIS A 294 4.72 -15.01 -23.32
CA HIS A 294 4.86 -16.29 -24.02
C HIS A 294 3.98 -17.32 -23.31
N SER A 295 2.69 -17.22 -23.53
CA SER A 295 1.74 -18.23 -23.06
C SER A 295 1.46 -19.17 -24.20
N ALA A 296 1.29 -20.47 -23.91
CA ALA A 296 0.83 -21.49 -24.86
C ALA A 296 -0.60 -21.25 -25.39
N ALA A 297 -1.20 -20.11 -25.12
CA ALA A 297 -2.47 -19.70 -25.70
C ALA A 297 -2.30 -19.45 -27.21
N ARG A 298 -3.15 -20.09 -28.01
CA ARG A 298 -3.08 -20.06 -29.48
C ARG A 298 -3.13 -18.65 -30.11
N HIS A 299 -3.58 -17.63 -29.36
CA HIS A 299 -3.62 -16.22 -29.78
C HIS A 299 -3.32 -15.29 -28.60
N PRO A 300 -2.05 -15.08 -28.20
CA PRO A 300 -1.74 -14.09 -27.19
C PRO A 300 -2.03 -12.69 -27.76
N LEU A 301 -2.79 -11.87 -27.02
CA LEU A 301 -2.97 -10.47 -27.38
C LEU A 301 -1.59 -9.78 -27.42
N PRO A 302 -1.25 -9.04 -28.49
CA PRO A 302 -0.01 -8.29 -28.53
C PRO A 302 0.00 -7.26 -27.40
N ARG A 303 0.98 -7.33 -26.51
CA ARG A 303 1.07 -6.41 -25.36
C ARG A 303 1.78 -5.12 -25.69
N LEU A 304 2.67 -5.13 -26.66
CA LEU A 304 3.35 -3.95 -27.18
C LEU A 304 2.54 -3.35 -28.33
N THR A 305 1.42 -2.71 -28.00
CA THR A 305 0.64 -1.92 -28.94
C THR A 305 0.77 -0.44 -28.62
N ALA A 306 0.71 0.42 -29.63
CA ALA A 306 0.82 1.87 -29.42
C ALA A 306 -0.12 2.42 -28.33
N PRO A 307 -1.42 2.05 -28.26
CA PRO A 307 -2.29 2.54 -27.20
C PRO A 307 -1.87 2.07 -25.80
N ARG A 308 -1.35 0.85 -25.64
CA ARG A 308 -0.88 0.35 -24.35
C ARG A 308 0.37 1.08 -23.88
N ILE A 309 1.32 1.29 -24.79
CA ILE A 309 2.54 2.09 -24.51
C ILE A 309 2.14 3.50 -24.12
N ALA A 310 1.22 4.12 -24.86
CA ALA A 310 0.74 5.47 -24.57
C ALA A 310 0.09 5.57 -23.19
N ILE A 311 -0.76 4.60 -22.80
CA ILE A 311 -1.40 4.56 -21.47
C ILE A 311 -0.35 4.51 -20.35
N VAL A 312 0.64 3.61 -20.47
CA VAL A 312 1.68 3.47 -19.43
C VAL A 312 2.60 4.68 -19.40
N ALA A 313 3.01 5.17 -20.56
CA ALA A 313 3.85 6.36 -20.66
C ALA A 313 3.13 7.59 -20.09
N ALA A 314 1.88 7.83 -20.48
CA ALA A 314 1.08 8.95 -19.98
C ALA A 314 0.91 8.88 -18.45
N GLY A 315 0.58 7.72 -17.89
CA GLY A 315 0.45 7.57 -16.44
C GLY A 315 1.76 7.86 -15.70
N ASN A 316 2.89 7.37 -16.21
CA ASN A 316 4.20 7.68 -15.63
C ASN A 316 4.55 9.17 -15.78
N ILE A 317 4.38 9.75 -16.96
CA ILE A 317 4.65 11.17 -17.19
C ILE A 317 3.81 12.04 -16.27
N ILE A 318 2.51 11.80 -16.17
CA ILE A 318 1.61 12.57 -15.28
C ILE A 318 2.03 12.42 -13.82
N GLY A 319 2.30 11.18 -13.36
CA GLY A 319 2.67 10.93 -11.96
C GLY A 319 4.01 11.57 -11.58
N PHE A 320 5.03 11.43 -12.41
CA PHE A 320 6.35 12.03 -12.13
C PHE A 320 6.38 13.54 -12.37
N ALA A 321 5.63 14.06 -13.34
CA ALA A 321 5.48 15.51 -13.53
C ALA A 321 4.77 16.15 -12.35
N PHE A 322 3.70 15.51 -11.83
CA PHE A 322 3.05 15.96 -10.62
C PHE A 322 4.03 15.94 -9.43
N LEU A 323 4.77 14.84 -9.23
CA LEU A 323 5.78 14.75 -8.17
C LEU A 323 6.78 15.91 -8.25
N ALA A 324 7.36 16.15 -9.44
CA ALA A 324 8.34 17.22 -9.62
C ALA A 324 7.74 18.60 -9.35
N ALA A 325 6.54 18.89 -9.89
CA ALA A 325 5.85 20.14 -9.67
C ALA A 325 5.46 20.33 -8.19
N TRP A 326 4.92 19.30 -7.55
CA TRP A 326 4.51 19.37 -6.16
C TRP A 326 5.71 19.56 -5.22
N MET A 327 6.80 18.82 -5.43
CA MET A 327 8.03 19.02 -4.65
C MET A 327 8.62 20.42 -4.85
N LYS A 328 8.54 20.98 -6.06
CA LYS A 328 8.98 22.36 -6.30
C LYS A 328 8.11 23.38 -5.55
N LEU A 329 6.78 23.19 -5.55
CA LEU A 329 5.84 24.08 -4.88
C LEU A 329 5.92 23.99 -3.36
N THR A 330 6.21 22.80 -2.82
CA THR A 330 6.22 22.53 -1.37
C THR A 330 7.62 22.39 -0.80
N GLY A 331 8.67 22.51 -1.61
CA GLY A 331 10.07 22.29 -1.21
C GLY A 331 10.53 23.18 -0.06
N TRP A 332 10.00 24.38 0.06
CA TRP A 332 10.28 25.29 1.16
C TRP A 332 9.65 24.83 2.50
N PHE A 333 8.60 23.99 2.50
CA PHE A 333 8.03 23.42 3.72
C PHE A 333 9.02 22.51 4.45
N THR A 334 9.93 21.87 3.72
CA THR A 334 10.98 21.03 4.30
C THR A 334 12.06 21.84 5.02
N THR A 335 12.07 23.17 4.88
CA THR A 335 12.96 24.07 5.63
C THR A 335 12.40 24.42 7.00
N THR A 336 11.11 24.13 7.22
CA THR A 336 10.44 24.39 8.49
C THR A 336 10.82 23.32 9.50
N PRO A 337 11.35 23.67 10.69
CA PRO A 337 11.73 22.69 11.69
C PRO A 337 10.53 21.84 12.11
N SER A 338 10.66 20.52 12.05
CA SER A 338 9.73 19.63 12.73
C SER A 338 10.35 19.09 14.02
N ILE A 339 11.37 18.24 13.90
CA ILE A 339 12.15 17.73 15.04
C ILE A 339 13.62 18.12 14.89
N VAL A 340 14.14 18.07 13.65
CA VAL A 340 15.52 18.42 13.31
C VAL A 340 15.55 19.82 12.68
N SER A 341 16.43 20.70 13.13
CA SER A 341 16.55 22.03 12.53
C SER A 341 17.00 21.97 11.07
N TYR A 342 16.64 22.99 10.31
CA TYR A 342 17.04 23.10 8.91
C TYR A 342 18.56 23.04 8.71
N GLU A 343 19.32 23.70 9.60
CA GLU A 343 20.77 23.70 9.58
C GLU A 343 21.33 22.30 9.80
N ALA A 344 20.81 21.56 10.78
CA ALA A 344 21.23 20.18 11.05
C ALA A 344 20.90 19.25 9.88
N MET A 345 19.71 19.39 9.27
CA MET A 345 19.35 18.63 8.07
C MET A 345 20.27 18.97 6.89
N THR A 346 20.58 20.24 6.67
CA THR A 346 21.46 20.69 5.59
C THR A 346 22.88 20.21 5.83
N ALA A 347 23.38 20.27 7.06
CA ALA A 347 24.67 19.73 7.44
C ALA A 347 24.75 18.23 7.17
N LYS A 348 23.74 17.42 7.56
CA LYS A 348 23.66 15.99 7.23
C LYS A 348 23.67 15.74 5.73
N LYS A 349 22.89 16.49 4.94
CA LYS A 349 22.87 16.38 3.47
C LYS A 349 24.24 16.66 2.86
N SER A 350 24.92 17.70 3.31
CA SER A 350 26.26 18.07 2.81
C SER A 350 27.30 17.00 3.16
N GLN A 351 27.23 16.43 4.37
CA GLN A 351 28.16 15.41 4.85
C GLN A 351 27.96 14.05 4.19
N LEU A 352 26.76 13.72 3.73
CA LEU A 352 26.44 12.42 3.09
C LEU A 352 27.45 12.01 2.02
N PHE A 353 27.91 12.99 1.21
CA PHE A 353 28.82 12.75 0.09
C PHE A 353 30.19 13.42 0.29
N ALA A 354 30.32 14.46 1.13
CA ALA A 354 31.58 15.11 1.40
C ALA A 354 32.51 14.26 2.28
N ASP A 355 31.93 13.56 3.26
CA ASP A 355 32.64 12.58 4.10
C ASP A 355 31.85 11.25 4.15
N PRO A 356 31.88 10.43 3.07
CA PRO A 356 31.04 9.23 2.99
C PRO A 356 31.28 8.23 4.12
N PHE A 357 32.46 8.19 4.71
CA PHE A 357 32.85 7.24 5.77
C PHE A 357 32.66 7.82 7.19
N GLY A 358 32.35 9.09 7.32
CA GLY A 358 32.06 9.74 8.61
C GLY A 358 30.76 9.23 9.22
N ALA A 359 30.56 9.53 10.51
CA ALA A 359 29.37 9.12 11.26
C ALA A 359 28.04 9.63 10.64
N HIS A 360 28.08 10.77 9.97
CA HIS A 360 26.93 11.38 9.27
C HIS A 360 27.03 11.27 7.75
N GLY A 361 28.03 10.54 7.24
CA GLY A 361 28.19 10.24 5.82
C GLY A 361 27.29 9.10 5.37
N LEU A 362 27.43 8.71 4.11
CA LEU A 362 26.61 7.65 3.50
C LEU A 362 26.67 6.32 4.28
N PHE A 363 27.87 5.88 4.68
CA PHE A 363 28.04 4.63 5.45
C PHE A 363 27.48 4.74 6.86
N GLY A 364 27.59 5.91 7.51
CA GLY A 364 26.98 6.17 8.81
C GLY A 364 25.45 6.15 8.74
N ALA A 365 24.87 6.73 7.70
CA ALA A 365 23.42 6.65 7.42
C ALA A 365 22.96 5.20 7.19
N ILE A 366 23.68 4.44 6.36
CA ILE A 366 23.40 3.01 6.12
C ILE A 366 23.50 2.21 7.42
N ALA A 367 24.51 2.44 8.24
CA ALA A 367 24.69 1.75 9.52
C ALA A 367 23.54 2.09 10.50
N SER A 368 23.12 3.35 10.57
CA SER A 368 21.98 3.77 11.40
C SER A 368 20.67 3.14 10.95
N ILE A 369 20.41 3.12 9.64
CA ILE A 369 19.24 2.44 9.05
C ILE A 369 19.30 0.93 9.31
N ALA A 370 20.44 0.28 9.09
CA ALA A 370 20.59 -1.15 9.35
C ALA A 370 20.37 -1.47 10.83
N ARG A 371 20.90 -0.66 11.73
CA ARG A 371 20.67 -0.80 13.18
C ARG A 371 19.18 -0.67 13.51
N ALA A 372 18.50 0.37 13.01
CA ALA A 372 17.07 0.58 13.24
C ALA A 372 16.24 -0.61 12.73
N ILE A 373 16.60 -1.20 11.59
CA ILE A 373 15.95 -2.40 11.03
C ILE A 373 16.18 -3.60 11.96
N ILE A 374 17.41 -3.86 12.39
CA ILE A 374 17.77 -5.04 13.21
C ILE A 374 17.18 -4.94 14.61
N THR A 375 17.17 -3.76 15.21
CA THR A 375 16.65 -3.56 16.56
C THR A 375 15.15 -3.33 16.60
N GLY A 376 14.53 -3.00 15.46
CA GLY A 376 13.13 -2.55 15.40
C GLY A 376 12.91 -1.22 16.12
N GLN A 377 13.97 -0.47 16.37
CA GLN A 377 13.93 0.76 17.15
C GLN A 377 13.09 1.82 16.45
N SER A 378 12.08 2.31 17.14
CA SER A 378 11.34 3.51 16.81
C SER A 378 11.23 4.33 18.10
N ASN A 379 11.31 5.65 18.02
CA ASN A 379 11.19 6.54 19.19
C ASN A 379 9.80 6.56 19.82
N LEU A 380 8.87 5.82 19.25
CA LEU A 380 7.59 5.59 19.89
C LEU A 380 7.79 4.43 20.86
N ASP A 381 7.92 4.72 22.13
CA ASP A 381 8.23 3.83 23.27
C ASP A 381 7.31 2.62 23.48
N SER A 382 6.68 2.12 22.46
CA SER A 382 5.85 0.93 22.58
C SER A 382 6.60 -0.31 22.09
N ARG A 383 6.86 -1.24 23.02
CA ARG A 383 7.35 -2.60 22.71
C ARG A 383 6.54 -3.25 21.58
N MET A 384 5.28 -2.91 21.45
CA MET A 384 4.39 -3.41 20.40
C MET A 384 4.83 -2.96 19.00
N GLN A 385 5.22 -1.70 18.82
CA GLN A 385 5.70 -1.21 17.52
C GLN A 385 7.02 -1.88 17.11
N THR A 386 7.94 -2.03 18.06
CA THR A 386 9.19 -2.76 17.84
C THR A 386 8.91 -4.19 17.35
N LEU A 387 8.01 -4.92 18.01
CA LEU A 387 7.66 -6.28 17.62
C LEU A 387 7.01 -6.34 16.22
N VAL A 388 6.15 -5.38 15.89
CA VAL A 388 5.51 -5.32 14.56
C VAL A 388 6.56 -5.04 13.48
N ILE A 389 7.48 -4.11 13.69
CA ILE A 389 8.55 -3.78 12.74
C ILE A 389 9.48 -4.98 12.53
N LEU A 390 9.91 -5.63 13.62
CA LEU A 390 10.75 -6.84 13.53
C LEU A 390 10.03 -7.98 12.82
N SER A 391 8.74 -8.18 13.09
CA SER A 391 7.92 -9.19 12.42
C SER A 391 7.80 -8.90 10.92
N LEU A 392 7.64 -7.63 10.53
CA LEU A 392 7.62 -7.21 9.13
C LEU A 392 8.94 -7.57 8.43
N TRP A 393 10.07 -7.23 9.04
CA TRP A 393 11.39 -7.54 8.48
C TRP A 393 11.65 -9.05 8.41
N ALA A 394 11.22 -9.82 9.41
CA ALA A 394 11.30 -11.28 9.38
C ALA A 394 10.47 -11.85 8.21
N VAL A 395 9.25 -11.37 8.00
CA VAL A 395 8.40 -11.77 6.87
C VAL A 395 9.06 -11.43 5.54
N LEU A 396 9.64 -10.23 5.40
CA LEU A 396 10.35 -9.83 4.18
C LEU A 396 11.59 -10.69 3.93
N ALA A 397 12.37 -11.04 4.96
CA ALA A 397 13.53 -11.93 4.85
C ALA A 397 13.10 -13.33 4.40
N VAL A 398 12.06 -13.90 5.01
CA VAL A 398 11.49 -15.20 4.61
C VAL A 398 11.00 -15.14 3.17
N LEU A 399 10.30 -14.08 2.78
CA LEU A 399 9.82 -13.90 1.41
C LEU A 399 10.97 -13.83 0.42
N LEU A 400 12.05 -13.14 0.74
CA LEU A 400 13.24 -13.06 -0.10
C LEU A 400 13.88 -14.45 -0.29
N ILE A 401 14.05 -15.21 0.81
CA ILE A 401 14.55 -16.58 0.75
C ILE A 401 13.66 -17.46 -0.15
N VAL A 402 12.35 -17.39 0.03
CA VAL A 402 11.38 -18.15 -0.77
C VAL A 402 11.44 -17.73 -2.24
N LEU A 403 11.60 -16.45 -2.54
CA LEU A 403 11.76 -15.94 -3.90
C LEU A 403 13.06 -16.43 -4.55
N ILE A 404 14.18 -16.42 -3.81
CA ILE A 404 15.47 -16.97 -4.26
C ILE A 404 15.31 -18.46 -4.58
N VAL A 405 14.75 -19.25 -3.67
CA VAL A 405 14.51 -20.69 -3.86
C VAL A 405 13.59 -20.94 -5.05
N ALA A 406 12.51 -20.21 -5.20
CA ALA A 406 11.59 -20.34 -6.32
C ALA A 406 12.27 -20.01 -7.66
N THR A 407 13.13 -19.00 -7.68
CA THR A 407 13.93 -18.64 -8.86
C THR A 407 14.96 -19.70 -9.19
N ALA A 408 15.74 -20.18 -8.22
CA ALA A 408 16.73 -21.25 -8.38
C ALA A 408 16.09 -22.56 -8.86
N LYS A 409 14.90 -22.87 -8.35
CA LYS A 409 14.11 -24.03 -8.79
C LYS A 409 13.38 -23.78 -10.12
N ARG A 410 13.56 -22.64 -10.78
CA ARG A 410 12.90 -22.25 -12.04
C ARG A 410 11.37 -22.46 -12.01
N VAL A 411 10.76 -22.05 -10.90
CA VAL A 411 9.30 -22.19 -10.67
C VAL A 411 8.51 -21.28 -11.59
N PHE A 412 9.10 -20.12 -11.92
CA PHE A 412 8.46 -19.11 -12.76
C PHE A 412 8.93 -19.18 -14.22
N SER A 413 8.07 -18.73 -15.14
CA SER A 413 8.57 -18.26 -16.42
C SER A 413 9.52 -17.08 -16.19
N ALA A 414 10.51 -16.87 -17.07
CA ALA A 414 11.48 -15.79 -16.93
C ALA A 414 10.80 -14.43 -16.70
N ARG A 415 9.71 -14.15 -17.44
CA ARG A 415 8.90 -12.94 -17.28
C ARG A 415 8.34 -12.75 -15.88
N MET A 416 7.69 -13.79 -15.32
CA MET A 416 7.08 -13.71 -13.99
C MET A 416 8.16 -13.62 -12.90
N GLY A 417 9.29 -14.27 -13.09
CA GLY A 417 10.44 -14.14 -12.20
C GLY A 417 10.96 -12.70 -12.17
N TRP A 418 11.22 -12.10 -13.35
CA TRP A 418 11.63 -10.69 -13.44
C TRP A 418 10.61 -9.73 -12.84
N PHE A 419 9.30 -9.99 -13.04
CA PHE A 419 8.24 -9.20 -12.43
C PHE A 419 8.36 -9.17 -10.91
N TRP A 420 8.49 -10.34 -10.26
CA TRP A 420 8.55 -10.40 -8.81
C TRP A 420 9.81 -9.76 -8.24
N TRP A 421 10.96 -10.02 -8.88
CA TRP A 421 12.22 -9.39 -8.45
C TRP A 421 12.13 -7.87 -8.55
N TYR A 422 11.64 -7.34 -9.66
CA TYR A 422 11.52 -5.91 -9.84
C TYR A 422 10.48 -5.29 -8.90
N ALA A 423 9.31 -5.92 -8.73
CA ALA A 423 8.26 -5.45 -7.82
C ALA A 423 8.74 -5.43 -6.36
N CYS A 424 9.40 -6.49 -5.90
CA CYS A 424 9.98 -6.54 -4.56
C CYS A 424 11.13 -5.53 -4.40
N ALA A 425 11.99 -5.34 -5.41
CA ALA A 425 13.07 -4.36 -5.37
C ALA A 425 12.53 -2.93 -5.24
N VAL A 426 11.51 -2.55 -6.02
CA VAL A 426 10.88 -1.23 -5.94
C VAL A 426 10.22 -1.03 -4.58
N ALA A 427 9.46 -2.02 -4.09
CA ALA A 427 8.80 -1.93 -2.79
C ALA A 427 9.82 -1.81 -1.64
N THR A 428 10.89 -2.61 -1.66
CA THR A 428 11.98 -2.51 -0.68
C THR A 428 12.70 -1.17 -0.79
N GLY A 429 12.94 -0.69 -2.00
CA GLY A 429 13.51 0.63 -2.24
C GLY A 429 12.68 1.75 -1.61
N ILE A 430 11.36 1.70 -1.71
CA ILE A 430 10.45 2.66 -1.05
C ILE A 430 10.61 2.60 0.47
N ILE A 431 10.70 1.40 1.06
CA ILE A 431 10.92 1.23 2.49
C ILE A 431 12.24 1.88 2.91
N LEU A 432 13.34 1.58 2.21
CA LEU A 432 14.66 2.14 2.52
C LEU A 432 14.71 3.66 2.32
N LEU A 433 14.07 4.19 1.28
CA LEU A 433 13.96 5.64 1.07
C LEU A 433 13.15 6.32 2.18
N THR A 434 12.12 5.64 2.71
CA THR A 434 11.38 6.15 3.87
C THR A 434 12.27 6.22 5.10
N TYR A 435 13.07 5.20 5.39
CA TYR A 435 14.06 5.24 6.48
C TYR A 435 15.08 6.37 6.28
N LEU A 436 15.60 6.54 5.06
CA LEU A 436 16.54 7.60 4.76
C LEU A 436 15.94 9.00 4.95
N ALA A 437 14.69 9.20 4.52
CA ALA A 437 13.98 10.47 4.71
C ALA A 437 13.78 10.78 6.20
N LEU A 438 13.39 9.79 7.00
CA LEU A 438 13.22 9.93 8.44
C LEU A 438 14.57 10.18 9.15
N TRP A 439 15.62 9.49 8.73
CA TRP A 439 16.96 9.74 9.25
C TRP A 439 17.43 11.18 9.00
N LEU A 440 17.11 11.74 7.85
CA LEU A 440 17.46 13.11 7.51
C LEU A 440 16.63 14.15 8.27
N GLN A 441 15.31 13.95 8.37
CA GLN A 441 14.36 14.98 8.77
C GLN A 441 13.90 14.87 10.22
N TYR A 442 13.92 13.67 10.80
CA TYR A 442 13.36 13.40 12.12
C TYR A 442 14.39 12.94 13.15
N THR A 443 15.54 12.46 12.71
CA THR A 443 16.53 11.85 13.61
C THR A 443 17.56 12.89 14.04
N PRO A 444 17.72 13.19 15.33
CA PRO A 444 18.80 14.03 15.84
C PRO A 444 20.19 13.50 15.46
N ALA A 445 21.21 14.35 15.53
CA ALA A 445 22.56 13.98 15.10
C ALA A 445 23.22 12.95 16.03
N ASP A 446 22.85 12.95 17.29
CA ASP A 446 23.34 12.06 18.36
C ASP A 446 22.56 10.75 18.47
N ALA A 447 21.46 10.60 17.74
CA ALA A 447 20.64 9.39 17.79
C ALA A 447 21.37 8.19 17.15
N THR A 448 21.24 7.05 17.79
CA THR A 448 21.90 5.79 17.36
C THR A 448 21.07 4.99 16.37
N GLY A 449 19.83 5.39 16.10
CA GLY A 449 18.89 4.70 15.21
C GLY A 449 18.23 5.64 14.21
N VAL A 450 17.01 5.35 13.82
CA VAL A 450 16.16 6.20 12.96
C VAL A 450 14.85 6.47 13.67
N ASP A 451 14.56 7.71 13.92
CA ASP A 451 13.39 8.15 14.65
C ASP A 451 12.18 8.32 13.74
N GLY A 452 10.96 8.26 14.32
CA GLY A 452 9.71 8.50 13.60
C GLY A 452 9.26 7.36 12.69
N VAL A 453 9.93 6.21 12.69
CA VAL A 453 9.51 5.06 11.89
C VAL A 453 8.22 4.48 12.46
N GLN A 454 7.21 4.34 11.59
CA GLN A 454 5.92 3.77 11.94
C GLN A 454 5.56 2.65 10.96
N PHE A 455 5.03 1.54 11.47
CA PHE A 455 4.67 0.37 10.64
C PHE A 455 3.61 0.70 9.57
N ARG A 456 2.74 1.69 9.83
CA ARG A 456 1.71 2.16 8.88
C ARG A 456 2.27 2.63 7.53
N TYR A 457 3.53 3.05 7.48
CA TYR A 457 4.16 3.46 6.22
C TYR A 457 4.44 2.30 5.26
N PHE A 458 4.48 1.07 5.78
CA PHE A 458 4.82 -0.12 5.00
C PHE A 458 3.62 -1.01 4.67
N LEU A 459 2.52 -0.88 5.41
CA LEU A 459 1.28 -1.62 5.16
C LEU A 459 0.76 -1.50 3.72
N PRO A 460 0.85 -0.35 3.05
CA PRO A 460 0.42 -0.20 1.66
C PRO A 460 1.12 -1.16 0.69
N LEU A 461 2.35 -1.61 1.00
CA LEU A 461 3.14 -2.52 0.16
C LEU A 461 2.81 -3.99 0.39
N SER A 462 2.06 -4.33 1.44
CA SER A 462 1.75 -5.71 1.84
C SER A 462 1.04 -6.51 0.74
N GLY A 463 0.24 -5.87 -0.11
CA GLY A 463 -0.44 -6.50 -1.24
C GLY A 463 0.54 -7.10 -2.26
N ILE A 464 1.62 -6.40 -2.58
CA ILE A 464 2.67 -6.89 -3.50
C ILE A 464 3.36 -8.12 -2.89
N PHE A 465 3.74 -8.04 -1.61
CA PHE A 465 4.43 -9.12 -0.92
C PHE A 465 3.56 -10.37 -0.75
N MET A 466 2.27 -10.19 -0.44
CA MET A 466 1.32 -11.30 -0.34
C MET A 466 1.15 -12.05 -1.68
N LEU A 467 0.97 -11.31 -2.78
CA LEU A 467 0.81 -11.92 -4.09
C LEU A 467 2.09 -12.63 -4.54
N CYS A 468 3.26 -12.07 -4.25
CA CYS A 468 4.54 -12.73 -4.48
C CYS A 468 4.66 -14.05 -3.70
N ALA A 469 4.34 -14.03 -2.40
CA ALA A 469 4.36 -15.23 -1.57
C ALA A 469 3.43 -16.33 -2.09
N CYS A 470 2.20 -15.96 -2.48
CA CYS A 470 1.22 -16.90 -3.05
C CYS A 470 1.74 -17.56 -4.34
N GLU A 471 2.33 -16.80 -5.24
CA GLU A 471 2.90 -17.32 -6.49
C GLU A 471 4.11 -18.23 -6.23
N CYS A 472 5.01 -17.84 -5.33
CA CYS A 472 6.16 -18.65 -4.94
C CYS A 472 5.73 -20.00 -4.37
N VAL A 473 4.85 -20.00 -3.38
CA VAL A 473 4.37 -21.22 -2.71
C VAL A 473 3.64 -22.15 -3.68
N ALA A 474 2.75 -21.59 -4.51
CA ALA A 474 2.02 -22.39 -5.48
C ALA A 474 2.93 -23.00 -6.55
N GLY A 475 3.91 -22.25 -7.00
CA GLY A 475 4.87 -22.74 -7.98
C GLY A 475 5.78 -23.85 -7.42
N LEU A 476 6.26 -23.70 -6.19
CA LEU A 476 7.06 -24.73 -5.51
C LEU A 476 6.26 -26.02 -5.30
N ARG A 477 5.00 -25.91 -4.87
CA ARG A 477 4.10 -27.07 -4.70
C ARG A 477 3.90 -27.81 -6.02
N ARG A 478 3.59 -27.11 -7.13
CA ARG A 478 3.42 -27.73 -8.45
C ARG A 478 4.65 -28.53 -8.85
N ARG A 479 5.85 -27.99 -8.63
CA ARG A 479 7.09 -28.66 -8.98
C ARG A 479 7.35 -29.90 -8.13
N ALA A 480 7.06 -29.85 -6.84
CA ALA A 480 7.17 -31.00 -5.95
C ALA A 480 6.24 -32.16 -6.39
N SER A 481 5.00 -31.83 -6.78
CA SER A 481 4.05 -32.84 -7.28
C SER A 481 4.53 -33.51 -8.57
N HIS A 482 5.11 -32.75 -9.51
CA HIS A 482 5.68 -33.33 -10.74
C HIS A 482 6.86 -34.24 -10.46
N ALA A 483 7.74 -33.89 -9.52
CA ALA A 483 8.89 -34.72 -9.17
C ALA A 483 8.48 -36.07 -8.54
N SER A 484 7.42 -36.10 -7.74
CA SER A 484 6.90 -37.34 -7.15
C SER A 484 6.27 -38.28 -8.19
N HIS A 485 5.61 -37.76 -9.22
CA HIS A 485 5.03 -38.56 -10.29
C HIS A 485 6.08 -39.23 -11.20
N THR A 486 7.19 -38.51 -11.50
CA THR A 486 8.27 -39.07 -12.33
C THR A 486 9.06 -40.17 -11.62
N SER A 487 9.16 -40.14 -10.29
CA SER A 487 9.83 -41.20 -9.53
C SER A 487 9.04 -42.52 -9.46
N HIS A 488 7.70 -42.45 -9.53
CA HIS A 488 6.86 -43.67 -9.53
C HIS A 488 6.79 -44.37 -10.88
N THR A 489 6.97 -43.65 -11.99
CA THR A 489 6.91 -44.27 -13.35
C THR A 489 8.23 -44.91 -13.77
N SER A 490 9.35 -44.65 -13.06
CA SER A 490 10.63 -45.28 -13.40
C SER A 490 10.86 -46.69 -12.79
N HIS A 491 9.93 -47.18 -11.93
CA HIS A 491 10.06 -48.51 -11.29
C HIS A 491 9.19 -49.62 -11.92
N THR A 492 8.44 -49.33 -12.99
CA THR A 492 7.60 -50.35 -13.65
C THR A 492 7.97 -50.49 -15.12
N THR A 493 9.16 -50.92 -15.41
CA THR A 493 9.47 -51.61 -16.65
C THR A 493 9.94 -53.02 -16.30
N PRO A 494 9.13 -54.05 -16.45
CA PRO A 494 9.63 -55.41 -16.50
C PRO A 494 10.41 -55.55 -17.81
N ARG A 495 11.65 -55.92 -17.65
CA ARG A 495 12.53 -56.34 -18.70
C ARG A 495 12.03 -57.75 -19.14
N ASP A 496 11.24 -57.81 -20.16
CA ASP A 496 11.00 -59.09 -20.86
C ASP A 496 11.79 -59.08 -22.14
N SER A 497 12.77 -59.95 -22.09
CA SER A 497 13.62 -60.38 -23.19
C SER A 497 12.89 -61.44 -24.02
N SER A 498 13.27 -61.49 -25.30
CA SER A 498 13.04 -62.56 -26.31
C SER A 498 11.73 -62.42 -27.07
N THR A 499 11.77 -62.30 -28.36
CA THR A 499 12.22 -63.24 -29.38
C THR A 499 12.30 -62.55 -30.73
N ALA A 500 13.29 -62.91 -31.46
CA ALA A 500 13.49 -62.58 -32.86
C ALA A 500 12.38 -63.22 -33.74
N SER A 501 11.91 -62.46 -34.75
CA SER A 501 11.43 -63.05 -35.97
C SER A 501 11.66 -62.12 -37.14
N GLU A 502 12.53 -62.59 -37.99
CA GLU A 502 12.87 -62.12 -39.33
C GLU A 502 11.66 -62.19 -40.25
N SER A 503 11.37 -61.14 -41.02
CA SER A 503 10.71 -61.30 -42.32
C SER A 503 10.90 -60.07 -43.20
N THR A 504 11.69 -60.26 -44.17
CA THR A 504 11.94 -59.78 -45.52
C THR A 504 10.82 -58.97 -46.23
N ALA A 505 11.36 -57.91 -46.92
CA ALA A 505 11.04 -57.42 -48.26
C ALA A 505 9.67 -56.75 -48.52
N VAL A 506 9.50 -55.75 -49.33
CA VAL A 506 10.03 -55.20 -50.57
C VAL A 506 9.44 -53.78 -50.78
N PRO A 507 10.02 -52.88 -51.53
CA PRO A 507 9.55 -51.49 -51.66
C PRO A 507 8.62 -51.30 -52.86
N SER A 508 7.72 -50.34 -52.81
CA SER A 508 7.00 -49.80 -53.97
C SER A 508 6.96 -48.27 -53.99
N VAL A 509 7.44 -47.79 -55.02
CA VAL A 509 7.62 -46.58 -55.72
C VAL A 509 6.31 -45.82 -56.05
N ALA A 510 6.48 -44.50 -56.28
CA ALA A 510 5.66 -43.58 -57.07
C ALA A 510 4.43 -42.97 -56.35
N ASP A 511 4.07 -41.74 -56.49
CA ASP A 511 4.36 -40.58 -57.30
C ASP A 511 3.71 -39.36 -56.66
N ALA A 512 4.36 -38.27 -56.56
CA ALA A 512 4.27 -37.07 -57.36
C ALA A 512 2.95 -36.26 -57.32
N ALA A 513 3.14 -35.02 -56.97
CA ALA A 513 2.63 -33.80 -57.60
C ALA A 513 1.30 -33.14 -57.13
N ARG A 514 1.46 -31.83 -56.83
CA ARG A 514 0.56 -30.67 -57.04
C ARG A 514 -0.58 -30.49 -55.98
N ALA A 515 -0.70 -29.39 -55.29
CA ALA A 515 -0.69 -27.96 -55.66
C ALA A 515 -0.42 -27.15 -54.39
#